data_aa5a2c0fc2f1897b3c8b3ca95961ec63
#
_entry.id   aa5a2c0fc2f1897b3c8b3ca95961ec63
#
_cell.length_a   1.000
_cell.length_b   1.000
_cell.length_c   1.000
_cell.angle_alpha   90.00
_cell.angle_beta   90.00
_cell.angle_gamma   90.00
#
_symmetry.space_group_name_H-M   'P 1'
#
loop_
_entity.id
_entity.type
_entity.pdbx_description
1 polymer ?
#
loop_
_entity_poly.entity_id
_entity_poly.type
_entity_poly.pdbx_seq_one_letter_code
_entity_poly.pdbx_strand_id
1 'polypeptide(L)'
;MIADMNSGKIRVLFGSTEMLGTGVNAQKRCVAIHHLDAPWRPSDLEQRDGRGIRKGNEIAKLHADNKVDVVIYAVEKSLDAYKFGLLHNKQLFINQLKNNNLGSRTIDEGSMDEKGGMNFSEYVAILSGNTELLEKARLDKRIASLEGERKAFIRGKSSTRWKLEEIMKSVEANNGLITRISKDVEAFNTRVQTAPDGTRLNPVKLDGLAATDPVSIGKKLNEIADNVRTHGLSEPIGSLYGFTLLVKSETTIKDGFDLVQSRFFIKGEGEILYNYNHGYMASDPKTAAKNFLNALDTMPSLLEKYKTDNEKL
;
A
#
# COMPACT_ATOMS: atom_id res chain seq x y z
N MET A 1 42.86 -10.35 18.00
CA MET A 1 42.83 -8.88 17.90
C MET A 1 41.41 -8.32 17.81
N ILE A 2 40.57 -8.64 16.80
CA ILE A 2 39.17 -8.13 16.74
C ILE A 2 38.29 -8.67 17.89
N ALA A 3 38.42 -9.95 18.21
CA ALA A 3 37.76 -10.55 19.38
C ALA A 3 38.17 -9.88 20.68
N ASP A 4 39.47 -9.54 20.83
CA ASP A 4 39.97 -8.87 22.01
C ASP A 4 39.53 -7.41 22.12
N MET A 5 39.36 -6.71 21.00
CA MET A 5 38.73 -5.39 20.95
C MET A 5 37.25 -5.48 21.39
N ASN A 6 36.52 -6.42 20.84
CA ASN A 6 35.09 -6.62 21.18
C ASN A 6 34.86 -7.12 22.61
N SER A 7 35.85 -7.80 23.22
CA SER A 7 35.81 -8.22 24.63
C SER A 7 36.30 -7.13 25.59
N GLY A 8 36.94 -6.08 25.08
CA GLY A 8 37.50 -4.97 25.87
C GLY A 8 38.91 -5.21 26.42
N LYS A 9 39.59 -6.28 26.01
CA LYS A 9 40.99 -6.52 26.32
C LYS A 9 41.90 -5.50 25.63
N ILE A 10 41.56 -5.11 24.41
CA ILE A 10 42.24 -4.07 23.64
C ILE A 10 41.32 -2.85 23.61
N ARG A 11 41.88 -1.68 23.96
CA ARG A 11 41.12 -0.41 23.98
C ARG A 11 41.32 0.41 22.73
N VAL A 12 42.41 0.26 22.02
CA VAL A 12 42.76 1.02 20.82
C VAL A 12 43.21 0.05 19.74
N LEU A 13 42.68 0.19 18.56
CA LEU A 13 42.99 -0.60 17.37
C LEU A 13 43.42 0.31 16.25
N PHE A 14 44.64 0.15 15.76
CA PHE A 14 45.15 0.85 14.58
C PHE A 14 45.16 -0.08 13.37
N GLY A 15 44.84 0.47 12.21
CA GLY A 15 44.92 -0.26 10.95
C GLY A 15 44.65 0.60 9.72
N SER A 16 45.10 0.13 8.57
CA SER A 16 44.80 0.78 7.29
C SER A 16 43.37 0.49 6.83
N THR A 17 42.89 1.25 5.84
CA THR A 17 41.61 0.98 5.19
C THR A 17 41.53 -0.42 4.61
N GLU A 18 42.62 -0.93 4.05
CA GLU A 18 42.68 -2.28 3.48
C GLU A 18 42.54 -3.36 4.56
N MET A 19 43.15 -3.15 5.73
CA MET A 19 43.12 -4.12 6.81
C MET A 19 41.82 -4.07 7.63
N LEU A 20 41.29 -2.91 7.91
CA LEU A 20 40.13 -2.70 8.78
C LEU A 20 38.90 -2.25 8.06
N GLY A 21 39.00 -1.80 6.81
CA GLY A 21 37.88 -1.26 6.02
C GLY A 21 36.93 -2.32 5.44
N THR A 22 37.33 -3.59 5.32
CA THR A 22 36.50 -4.67 4.78
C THR A 22 36.46 -5.89 5.70
N GLY A 23 35.28 -6.49 5.86
CA GLY A 23 35.10 -7.76 6.56
C GLY A 23 35.24 -7.73 8.09
N VAL A 24 35.60 -6.60 8.70
CA VAL A 24 35.85 -6.46 10.11
C VAL A 24 34.64 -5.97 10.90
N ASN A 25 34.35 -6.58 12.03
CA ASN A 25 33.26 -6.20 12.94
C ASN A 25 33.82 -5.85 14.31
N ALA A 26 34.26 -4.59 14.51
CA ALA A 26 34.89 -4.11 15.76
C ALA A 26 33.95 -3.15 16.55
N GLN A 27 32.66 -3.13 16.25
CA GLN A 27 31.72 -2.12 16.75
C GLN A 27 31.25 -2.32 18.21
N LYS A 28 31.36 -3.53 18.81
CA LYS A 28 30.66 -3.85 20.08
C LYS A 28 30.99 -2.91 21.24
N ARG A 29 32.20 -2.35 21.25
CA ARG A 29 32.68 -1.45 22.31
C ARG A 29 33.33 -0.17 21.75
N CYS A 30 33.05 0.16 20.49
CA CYS A 30 33.60 1.34 19.84
C CYS A 30 32.90 2.60 20.34
N VAL A 31 33.63 3.52 20.97
CA VAL A 31 33.10 4.83 21.41
C VAL A 31 33.60 5.98 20.54
N ALA A 32 34.72 5.78 19.85
CA ALA A 32 35.27 6.78 18.94
C ALA A 32 36.00 6.11 17.76
N ILE A 33 35.99 6.77 16.62
CA ILE A 33 36.75 6.46 15.42
C ILE A 33 37.64 7.66 15.12
N HIS A 34 38.93 7.43 14.93
CA HIS A 34 39.90 8.45 14.64
C HIS A 34 40.45 8.26 13.23
N HIS A 35 40.14 9.18 12.30
CA HIS A 35 40.73 9.19 10.97
C HIS A 35 42.00 10.02 10.95
N LEU A 36 43.16 9.35 11.00
CA LEU A 36 44.46 10.01 10.98
C LEU A 36 44.83 10.53 9.59
N ASP A 37 44.11 10.09 8.55
CA ASP A 37 44.25 10.56 7.18
C ASP A 37 42.92 10.60 6.48
N ALA A 38 42.75 11.49 5.51
CA ALA A 38 41.59 11.51 4.61
C ALA A 38 41.77 10.53 3.45
N PRO A 39 40.82 9.63 3.16
CA PRO A 39 40.89 8.75 1.99
C PRO A 39 40.68 9.53 0.70
N TRP A 40 40.97 8.93 -0.45
CA TRP A 40 40.74 9.53 -1.76
C TRP A 40 39.33 9.33 -2.31
N ARG A 41 38.52 8.46 -1.68
CA ARG A 41 37.15 8.13 -2.10
C ARG A 41 36.18 8.32 -0.95
N PRO A 42 35.01 8.95 -1.19
CA PRO A 42 33.95 9.07 -0.17
C PRO A 42 33.51 7.74 0.38
N SER A 43 33.41 6.72 -0.47
CA SER A 43 33.02 5.36 -0.08
C SER A 43 33.98 4.72 0.95
N ASP A 44 35.27 5.07 0.90
CA ASP A 44 36.25 4.51 1.84
C ASP A 44 36.07 5.10 3.23
N LEU A 45 35.69 6.39 3.31
CA LEU A 45 35.38 7.05 4.58
C LEU A 45 34.11 6.45 5.18
N GLU A 46 33.05 6.33 4.37
CA GLU A 46 31.78 5.69 4.75
C GLU A 46 31.97 4.26 5.24
N GLN A 47 32.86 3.49 4.56
CA GLN A 47 33.21 2.13 4.97
C GLN A 47 33.94 2.10 6.30
N ARG A 48 34.92 3.00 6.54
CA ARG A 48 35.63 3.12 7.82
C ARG A 48 34.66 3.40 8.95
N ASP A 49 33.79 4.39 8.80
CA ASP A 49 32.77 4.75 9.79
C ASP A 49 31.81 3.59 10.04
N GLY A 50 31.35 2.94 8.98
CA GLY A 50 30.47 1.79 9.05
C GLY A 50 31.05 0.59 9.79
N ARG A 51 32.35 0.55 10.16
CA ARG A 51 32.94 -0.51 10.99
C ARG A 51 32.74 -0.28 12.48
N GLY A 52 32.70 0.95 12.92
CA GLY A 52 32.45 1.32 14.32
C GLY A 52 31.00 1.70 14.59
N ILE A 53 30.31 2.31 13.60
CA ILE A 53 28.93 2.79 13.71
C ILE A 53 27.97 1.70 13.22
N ARG A 54 27.79 0.62 13.97
CA ARG A 54 26.87 -0.49 13.64
C ARG A 54 25.99 -0.86 14.81
N LYS A 55 24.89 -1.55 14.52
CA LYS A 55 24.04 -2.17 15.54
C LYS A 55 24.86 -3.15 16.42
N GLY A 56 24.49 -3.24 17.70
CA GLY A 56 25.15 -4.14 18.65
C GLY A 56 26.32 -3.52 19.41
N ASN A 57 26.45 -2.19 19.42
CA ASN A 57 27.39 -1.47 20.30
C ASN A 57 26.73 -1.21 21.66
N GLU A 58 26.97 -2.11 22.59
CA GLU A 58 26.37 -2.03 23.93
C GLU A 58 26.98 -0.91 24.77
N ILE A 59 28.26 -0.62 24.63
CA ILE A 59 28.95 0.43 25.40
C ILE A 59 28.48 1.82 24.97
N ALA A 60 28.36 2.07 23.66
CA ALA A 60 27.83 3.34 23.18
C ALA A 60 26.37 3.53 23.63
N LYS A 61 25.58 2.47 23.63
CA LYS A 61 24.18 2.51 24.10
C LYS A 61 24.07 2.82 25.59
N LEU A 62 24.95 2.26 26.42
CA LEU A 62 24.89 2.42 27.89
C LEU A 62 25.55 3.70 28.38
N HIS A 63 26.63 4.17 27.72
CA HIS A 63 27.52 5.20 28.26
C HIS A 63 27.73 6.41 27.34
N ALA A 64 27.21 6.42 26.10
CA ALA A 64 27.47 7.47 25.13
C ALA A 64 26.22 7.85 24.33
N ASP A 65 25.02 7.80 24.92
CA ASP A 65 23.74 8.14 24.29
C ASP A 65 23.50 7.46 22.92
N ASN A 66 24.00 6.23 22.80
CA ASN A 66 24.00 5.47 21.53
C ASN A 66 24.74 6.18 20.38
N LYS A 67 25.78 6.95 20.69
CA LYS A 67 26.61 7.69 19.73
C LYS A 67 28.03 7.12 19.70
N VAL A 68 28.70 7.31 18.59
CA VAL A 68 30.12 7.04 18.38
C VAL A 68 30.72 8.31 17.82
N ASP A 69 31.76 8.82 18.47
CA ASP A 69 32.46 10.01 18.01
C ASP A 69 33.29 9.69 16.77
N VAL A 70 33.23 10.54 15.77
CA VAL A 70 34.09 10.47 14.59
C VAL A 70 35.01 11.68 14.59
N VAL A 71 36.29 11.43 14.79
CA VAL A 71 37.35 12.45 14.88
C VAL A 71 38.20 12.38 13.62
N ILE A 72 38.28 13.49 12.90
CA ILE A 72 39.10 13.61 11.69
C ILE A 72 40.23 14.59 11.96
N TYR A 73 41.48 14.11 11.76
CA TYR A 73 42.66 14.95 11.89
C TYR A 73 43.03 15.53 10.53
N ALA A 74 43.11 16.84 10.46
CA ALA A 74 43.48 17.55 9.25
C ALA A 74 44.25 18.85 9.59
N VAL A 75 45.18 19.25 8.73
CA VAL A 75 45.94 20.48 8.88
C VAL A 75 45.39 21.53 7.94
N GLU A 76 45.15 22.72 8.47
CA GLU A 76 44.67 23.86 7.66
C GLU A 76 45.68 24.20 6.54
N LYS A 77 45.14 24.63 5.39
CA LYS A 77 45.92 25.07 4.23
C LYS A 77 46.95 24.09 3.73
N SER A 78 46.72 22.80 3.95
CA SER A 78 47.62 21.68 3.58
C SER A 78 47.02 20.81 2.49
N LEU A 79 47.69 19.67 2.20
CA LEU A 79 47.21 18.63 1.32
C LEU A 79 45.88 18.05 1.83
N ASP A 80 45.62 18.07 3.13
CA ASP A 80 44.36 17.61 3.68
C ASP A 80 43.20 18.47 3.23
N ALA A 81 43.38 19.82 3.19
CA ALA A 81 42.36 20.73 2.63
C ALA A 81 42.05 20.39 1.17
N TYR A 82 43.06 20.09 0.36
CA TYR A 82 42.89 19.66 -1.02
C TYR A 82 42.12 18.30 -1.11
N LYS A 83 42.48 17.32 -0.29
CA LYS A 83 41.80 16.02 -0.25
C LYS A 83 40.32 16.16 0.12
N PHE A 84 40.00 16.98 1.14
CA PHE A 84 38.61 17.22 1.54
C PHE A 84 37.82 17.95 0.43
N GLY A 85 38.43 18.93 -0.25
CA GLY A 85 37.81 19.55 -1.43
C GLY A 85 37.51 18.55 -2.53
N LEU A 86 38.43 17.63 -2.79
CA LEU A 86 38.23 16.57 -3.78
C LEU A 86 37.13 15.57 -3.37
N LEU A 87 37.10 15.15 -2.10
CA LEU A 87 36.06 14.28 -1.55
C LEU A 87 34.69 14.94 -1.67
N HIS A 88 34.61 16.23 -1.31
CA HIS A 88 33.40 17.03 -1.47
C HIS A 88 32.86 16.97 -2.90
N ASN A 89 33.71 17.36 -3.88
CA ASN A 89 33.30 17.35 -5.29
C ASN A 89 32.86 15.96 -5.80
N LYS A 90 33.55 14.89 -5.37
CA LYS A 90 33.15 13.53 -5.71
C LYS A 90 31.82 13.14 -5.09
N GLN A 91 31.58 13.51 -3.84
CA GLN A 91 30.33 13.24 -3.16
C GLN A 91 29.14 13.97 -3.81
N LEU A 92 29.35 15.22 -4.21
CA LEU A 92 28.35 15.99 -4.94
C LEU A 92 27.95 15.31 -6.25
N PHE A 93 28.92 14.82 -7.01
CA PHE A 93 28.67 14.08 -8.24
C PHE A 93 27.87 12.77 -7.99
N ILE A 94 28.24 12.02 -6.94
CA ILE A 94 27.53 10.80 -6.55
C ILE A 94 26.07 11.12 -6.17
N ASN A 95 25.84 12.20 -5.43
CA ASN A 95 24.49 12.63 -5.03
C ASN A 95 23.65 13.07 -6.24
N GLN A 96 24.24 13.79 -7.20
CA GLN A 96 23.57 14.14 -8.45
C GLN A 96 23.09 12.90 -9.22
N LEU A 97 23.96 11.88 -9.32
CA LEU A 97 23.61 10.61 -9.96
C LEU A 97 22.50 9.88 -9.22
N LYS A 98 22.58 9.76 -7.89
CA LYS A 98 21.58 9.06 -7.07
C LYS A 98 20.20 9.72 -7.10
N ASN A 99 20.18 11.05 -7.16
CA ASN A 99 18.94 11.83 -7.15
C ASN A 99 18.37 12.12 -8.55
N ASN A 100 19.01 11.59 -9.60
CA ASN A 100 18.66 11.82 -11.01
C ASN A 100 18.56 13.31 -11.39
N ASN A 101 19.44 14.14 -10.81
CA ASN A 101 19.47 15.60 -10.98
C ASN A 101 20.60 16.06 -11.90
N LEU A 102 20.88 15.31 -12.95
CA LEU A 102 21.98 15.55 -13.88
C LEU A 102 21.86 16.88 -14.67
N GLY A 103 20.71 17.55 -14.62
CA GLY A 103 20.45 18.80 -15.36
C GLY A 103 20.55 20.07 -14.54
N SER A 104 20.68 20.03 -13.22
CA SER A 104 20.80 21.23 -12.38
C SER A 104 22.22 21.39 -11.88
N ARG A 105 22.78 22.59 -12.08
CA ARG A 105 24.09 22.98 -11.50
C ARG A 105 24.02 23.21 -9.98
N THR A 106 22.84 23.15 -9.38
CA THR A 106 22.61 23.25 -7.94
C THR A 106 22.69 21.86 -7.32
N ILE A 107 23.67 21.70 -6.48
CA ILE A 107 23.98 20.47 -5.79
C ILE A 107 23.23 20.51 -4.46
N ASP A 108 22.39 19.52 -4.22
CA ASP A 108 21.69 19.33 -2.95
C ASP A 108 22.64 18.63 -1.98
N GLU A 109 23.32 19.41 -1.14
CA GLU A 109 24.20 18.91 -0.09
C GLU A 109 23.41 18.35 1.11
N GLY A 110 22.09 18.53 1.15
CA GLY A 110 21.26 18.29 2.33
C GLY A 110 20.93 16.84 2.64
N SER A 111 21.18 15.89 1.74
CA SER A 111 20.65 14.53 1.91
C SER A 111 21.58 13.57 2.69
N MET A 112 22.82 13.95 3.00
CA MET A 112 23.76 13.03 3.66
C MET A 112 23.95 13.21 5.17
N ASP A 113 23.50 14.31 5.75
CA ASP A 113 23.81 14.67 7.14
C ASP A 113 22.64 14.75 8.11
N GLU A 114 21.61 13.97 7.90
CA GLU A 114 20.47 13.87 8.87
C GLU A 114 20.89 13.38 10.27
N LYS A 115 22.16 13.01 10.46
CA LYS A 115 22.63 12.40 11.71
C LYS A 115 23.61 13.24 12.54
N GLY A 116 23.71 14.54 12.26
CA GLY A 116 24.39 15.48 13.20
C GLY A 116 25.92 15.56 13.10
N GLY A 117 26.53 15.08 12.02
CA GLY A 117 27.95 15.28 11.71
C GLY A 117 28.20 16.54 10.86
N MET A 118 29.47 16.96 10.79
CA MET A 118 29.89 18.02 9.85
C MET A 118 29.92 17.48 8.43
N ASN A 119 29.41 18.26 7.47
CA ASN A 119 29.48 17.89 6.06
C ASN A 119 30.81 18.28 5.42
N PHE A 120 31.08 17.80 4.19
CA PHE A 120 32.32 18.11 3.48
C PHE A 120 32.50 19.60 3.21
N SER A 121 31.43 20.37 2.98
CA SER A 121 31.50 21.81 2.81
C SER A 121 31.95 22.53 4.08
N GLU A 122 31.49 22.07 5.25
CA GLU A 122 31.92 22.60 6.54
C GLU A 122 33.41 22.28 6.79
N TYR A 123 33.87 21.07 6.45
CA TYR A 123 35.30 20.73 6.52
C TYR A 123 36.16 21.64 5.59
N VAL A 124 35.72 21.81 4.36
CA VAL A 124 36.43 22.68 3.40
C VAL A 124 36.47 24.12 3.91
N ALA A 125 35.39 24.65 4.46
CA ALA A 125 35.31 25.97 5.03
C ALA A 125 36.28 26.16 6.20
N ILE A 126 36.31 25.21 7.14
CA ILE A 126 37.23 25.25 8.29
C ILE A 126 38.69 25.17 7.82
N LEU A 127 39.02 24.24 6.93
CA LEU A 127 40.37 24.05 6.42
C LEU A 127 40.88 25.19 5.53
N SER A 128 39.96 25.95 4.93
CA SER A 128 40.31 27.20 4.21
C SER A 128 40.60 28.36 5.12
N GLY A 129 40.23 28.27 6.40
CA GLY A 129 40.31 29.37 7.37
C GLY A 129 39.34 30.52 7.09
N ASN A 130 38.29 30.29 6.28
CA ASN A 130 37.32 31.31 5.89
C ASN A 130 35.99 31.09 6.63
N THR A 131 35.70 31.98 7.60
CA THR A 131 34.48 31.92 8.41
C THR A 131 33.21 32.14 7.61
N GLU A 132 33.25 32.93 6.54
CA GLU A 132 32.09 33.22 5.67
C GLU A 132 31.66 31.97 4.89
N LEU A 133 32.62 31.13 4.47
CA LEU A 133 32.32 29.83 3.81
C LEU A 133 31.68 28.87 4.79
N LEU A 134 32.06 28.90 6.06
CA LEU A 134 31.42 28.08 7.09
C LEU A 134 29.96 28.50 7.34
N GLU A 135 29.72 29.81 7.42
CA GLU A 135 28.37 30.33 7.57
C GLU A 135 27.51 30.02 6.35
N LYS A 136 28.05 30.20 5.15
CA LYS A 136 27.38 29.78 3.91
C LYS A 136 27.02 28.31 3.92
N ALA A 137 27.94 27.41 4.26
CA ALA A 137 27.67 25.96 4.30
C ALA A 137 26.54 25.62 5.27
N ARG A 138 26.47 26.26 6.43
CA ARG A 138 25.38 26.09 7.40
C ARG A 138 24.04 26.57 6.88
N LEU A 139 24.04 27.73 6.20
CA LEU A 139 22.81 28.28 5.59
C LEU A 139 22.31 27.37 4.44
N ASP A 140 23.21 26.92 3.59
CA ASP A 140 22.88 26.00 2.49
C ASP A 140 22.28 24.69 3.03
N LYS A 141 22.84 24.11 4.09
CA LYS A 141 22.29 22.95 4.79
C LYS A 141 20.88 23.22 5.33
N ARG A 142 20.65 24.39 5.91
CA ARG A 142 19.32 24.76 6.42
C ARG A 142 18.30 24.93 5.30
N ILE A 143 18.71 25.54 4.18
CA ILE A 143 17.86 25.68 2.99
C ILE A 143 17.47 24.30 2.45
N ALA A 144 18.43 23.40 2.28
CA ALA A 144 18.18 22.05 1.78
C ALA A 144 17.19 21.27 2.67
N SER A 145 17.36 21.36 4.01
CA SER A 145 16.41 20.77 4.97
C SER A 145 14.99 21.32 4.78
N LEU A 146 14.84 22.64 4.72
CA LEU A 146 13.54 23.30 4.54
C LEU A 146 12.90 22.95 3.19
N GLU A 147 13.70 22.86 2.13
CA GLU A 147 13.20 22.41 0.82
C GLU A 147 12.74 20.95 0.85
N GLY A 148 13.46 20.08 1.56
CA GLY A 148 13.05 18.70 1.80
C GLY A 148 11.71 18.62 2.53
N GLU A 149 11.55 19.35 3.63
CA GLU A 149 10.30 19.46 4.38
C GLU A 149 9.16 19.99 3.50
N ARG A 150 9.40 21.04 2.71
CA ARG A 150 8.43 21.59 1.77
C ARG A 150 7.98 20.56 0.74
N LYS A 151 8.93 19.82 0.13
CA LYS A 151 8.61 18.77 -0.84
C LYS A 151 7.78 17.66 -0.19
N ALA A 152 8.15 17.23 1.03
CA ALA A 152 7.40 16.22 1.78
C ALA A 152 5.98 16.69 2.11
N PHE A 153 5.81 17.93 2.55
CA PHE A 153 4.52 18.55 2.82
C PHE A 153 3.63 18.61 1.56
N ILE A 154 4.17 19.04 0.42
CA ILE A 154 3.42 19.12 -0.84
C ILE A 154 2.97 17.72 -1.29
N ARG A 155 3.84 16.70 -1.20
CA ARG A 155 3.48 15.30 -1.50
C ARG A 155 2.39 14.79 -0.57
N GLY A 156 2.52 15.03 0.74
CA GLY A 156 1.52 14.65 1.73
C GLY A 156 0.16 15.29 1.44
N LYS A 157 0.14 16.59 1.17
CA LYS A 157 -1.07 17.34 0.80
C LYS A 157 -1.74 16.78 -0.46
N SER A 158 -0.97 16.49 -1.51
CA SER A 158 -1.48 15.90 -2.75
C SER A 158 -2.08 14.51 -2.51
N SER A 159 -1.39 13.66 -1.74
CA SER A 159 -1.87 12.32 -1.38
C SER A 159 -3.17 12.35 -0.57
N THR A 160 -3.26 13.27 0.41
CA THR A 160 -4.47 13.43 1.23
C THR A 160 -5.64 13.93 0.39
N ARG A 161 -5.41 14.88 -0.51
CA ARG A 161 -6.45 15.38 -1.43
C ARG A 161 -6.98 14.26 -2.33
N TRP A 162 -6.10 13.45 -2.88
CA TRP A 162 -6.49 12.33 -3.73
C TRP A 162 -7.32 11.30 -2.97
N LYS A 163 -6.93 10.96 -1.73
CA LYS A 163 -7.72 10.08 -0.86
C LYS A 163 -9.11 10.64 -0.55
N LEU A 164 -9.19 11.94 -0.30
CA LEU A 164 -10.48 12.61 -0.06
C LEU A 164 -11.40 12.51 -1.28
N GLU A 165 -10.87 12.77 -2.48
CA GLU A 165 -11.63 12.66 -3.72
C GLU A 165 -12.12 11.21 -3.97
N GLU A 166 -11.32 10.20 -3.64
CA GLU A 166 -11.69 8.79 -3.73
C GLU A 166 -12.81 8.43 -2.75
N ILE A 167 -12.70 8.88 -1.50
CA ILE A 167 -13.73 8.69 -0.47
C ILE A 167 -15.04 9.35 -0.90
N MET A 168 -15.00 10.59 -1.38
CA MET A 168 -16.20 11.29 -1.86
C MET A 168 -16.90 10.54 -3.00
N LYS A 169 -16.16 10.02 -3.96
CA LYS A 169 -16.71 9.17 -5.04
C LYS A 169 -17.33 7.89 -4.49
N SER A 170 -16.71 7.26 -3.51
CA SER A 170 -17.24 6.05 -2.88
C SER A 170 -18.54 6.32 -2.12
N VAL A 171 -18.61 7.42 -1.37
CA VAL A 171 -19.82 7.85 -0.67
C VAL A 171 -20.95 8.16 -1.67
N GLU A 172 -20.66 8.86 -2.76
CA GLU A 172 -21.65 9.15 -3.80
C GLU A 172 -22.19 7.88 -4.46
N ALA A 173 -21.30 6.94 -4.81
CA ALA A 173 -21.68 5.64 -5.37
C ALA A 173 -22.56 4.84 -4.40
N ASN A 174 -22.18 4.77 -3.12
CA ASN A 174 -22.96 4.08 -2.09
C ASN A 174 -24.32 4.74 -1.87
N ASN A 175 -24.41 6.07 -1.85
CA ASN A 175 -25.69 6.79 -1.76
C ASN A 175 -26.61 6.47 -2.95
N GLY A 176 -26.05 6.39 -4.15
CA GLY A 176 -26.79 5.96 -5.34
C GLY A 176 -27.32 4.53 -5.19
N LEU A 177 -26.53 3.60 -4.65
CA LEU A 177 -26.96 2.22 -4.38
C LEU A 177 -28.02 2.18 -3.27
N ILE A 178 -27.84 2.90 -2.17
CA ILE A 178 -28.81 2.99 -1.08
C ILE A 178 -30.18 3.44 -1.61
N THR A 179 -30.22 4.49 -2.41
CA THR A 179 -31.48 5.02 -3.01
C THR A 179 -32.15 3.97 -3.87
N ARG A 180 -31.39 3.27 -4.71
CA ARG A 180 -31.91 2.24 -5.63
C ARG A 180 -32.43 1.02 -4.87
N ILE A 181 -31.69 0.54 -3.85
CA ILE A 181 -32.09 -0.61 -3.02
C ILE A 181 -33.31 -0.23 -2.17
N SER A 182 -33.37 0.97 -1.61
CA SER A 182 -34.55 1.44 -0.84
C SER A 182 -35.82 1.39 -1.67
N LYS A 183 -35.76 1.84 -2.93
CA LYS A 183 -36.88 1.74 -3.86
C LYS A 183 -37.32 0.28 -4.07
N ASP A 184 -36.38 -0.62 -4.22
CA ASP A 184 -36.70 -2.05 -4.41
C ASP A 184 -37.32 -2.66 -3.15
N VAL A 185 -36.83 -2.30 -1.96
CA VAL A 185 -37.41 -2.75 -0.68
C VAL A 185 -38.84 -2.23 -0.52
N GLU A 186 -39.12 -0.98 -0.83
CA GLU A 186 -40.47 -0.42 -0.79
C GLU A 186 -41.40 -1.13 -1.78
N ALA A 187 -40.95 -1.34 -3.04
CA ALA A 187 -41.72 -2.05 -4.04
C ALA A 187 -42.02 -3.50 -3.61
N PHE A 188 -41.05 -4.18 -3.04
CA PHE A 188 -41.23 -5.52 -2.50
C PHE A 188 -42.25 -5.54 -1.35
N ASN A 189 -42.09 -4.68 -0.34
CA ASN A 189 -43.00 -4.61 0.81
C ASN A 189 -44.44 -4.30 0.43
N THR A 190 -44.65 -3.54 -0.64
CA THR A 190 -46.00 -3.21 -1.18
C THR A 190 -46.63 -4.42 -1.90
N ARG A 191 -45.82 -5.28 -2.52
CA ARG A 191 -46.28 -6.36 -3.41
C ARG A 191 -46.26 -7.73 -2.76
N VAL A 192 -45.58 -7.88 -1.63
CA VAL A 192 -45.44 -9.16 -0.94
C VAL A 192 -46.83 -9.67 -0.52
N GLN A 193 -47.09 -10.95 -0.76
CA GLN A 193 -48.32 -11.62 -0.40
C GLN A 193 -48.00 -12.71 0.64
N THR A 194 -48.86 -12.79 1.66
CA THR A 194 -48.77 -13.81 2.72
C THR A 194 -50.05 -14.63 2.77
N ALA A 195 -49.92 -15.91 3.06
CA ALA A 195 -51.04 -16.80 3.32
C ALA A 195 -51.65 -16.50 4.70
N PRO A 196 -52.87 -17.02 4.98
CA PRO A 196 -53.55 -16.83 6.29
C PRO A 196 -52.74 -17.33 7.49
N ASP A 197 -51.83 -18.25 7.28
CA ASP A 197 -50.90 -18.80 8.31
C ASP A 197 -49.67 -17.92 8.53
N GLY A 198 -49.57 -16.78 7.84
CA GLY A 198 -48.41 -15.88 7.93
C GLY A 198 -47.23 -16.28 7.04
N THR A 199 -47.30 -17.38 6.31
CA THR A 199 -46.22 -17.77 5.38
C THR A 199 -46.25 -16.94 4.12
N ARG A 200 -45.06 -16.53 3.64
CA ARG A 200 -44.90 -15.76 2.41
C ARG A 200 -45.20 -16.67 1.19
N LEU A 201 -46.08 -16.18 0.33
CA LEU A 201 -46.35 -16.85 -0.93
C LEU A 201 -45.13 -16.75 -1.86
N ASN A 202 -45.02 -17.72 -2.79
CA ASN A 202 -43.97 -17.72 -3.80
C ASN A 202 -44.58 -17.69 -5.21
N PRO A 203 -45.08 -16.53 -5.69
CA PRO A 203 -45.76 -16.43 -6.99
C PRO A 203 -44.70 -16.31 -8.13
N VAL A 204 -43.73 -17.19 -8.18
CA VAL A 204 -42.79 -17.31 -9.30
C VAL A 204 -43.54 -17.67 -10.57
N LYS A 205 -43.42 -16.86 -11.60
CA LYS A 205 -43.95 -17.11 -12.94
C LYS A 205 -42.77 -17.27 -13.88
N LEU A 206 -42.68 -18.40 -14.57
CA LEU A 206 -41.66 -18.66 -15.58
C LEU A 206 -42.28 -18.64 -16.97
N ASP A 207 -41.54 -18.09 -17.93
CA ASP A 207 -41.97 -18.05 -19.31
C ASP A 207 -42.12 -19.47 -19.87
N GLY A 208 -43.25 -19.70 -20.53
CA GLY A 208 -43.57 -21.04 -21.07
C GLY A 208 -44.01 -22.09 -20.06
N LEU A 209 -44.27 -21.73 -18.78
CA LEU A 209 -44.76 -22.62 -17.75
C LEU A 209 -46.09 -22.11 -17.17
N ALA A 210 -47.19 -22.87 -17.34
CA ALA A 210 -48.51 -22.54 -16.77
C ALA A 210 -48.65 -23.00 -15.32
N ALA A 211 -47.88 -23.96 -14.88
CA ALA A 211 -47.93 -24.52 -13.52
C ALA A 211 -47.33 -23.51 -12.48
N THR A 212 -47.98 -23.46 -11.32
CA THR A 212 -47.60 -22.55 -10.21
C THR A 212 -47.09 -23.28 -8.98
N ASP A 213 -47.02 -24.62 -9.02
CA ASP A 213 -46.51 -25.42 -7.90
C ASP A 213 -44.98 -25.39 -7.86
N PRO A 214 -44.40 -25.43 -6.62
CA PRO A 214 -42.96 -25.28 -6.45
C PRO A 214 -42.12 -26.38 -7.12
N VAL A 215 -42.68 -27.58 -7.30
CA VAL A 215 -41.94 -28.70 -7.90
C VAL A 215 -41.81 -28.52 -9.40
N SER A 216 -42.90 -28.11 -10.10
CA SER A 216 -42.88 -27.83 -11.53
C SER A 216 -42.01 -26.62 -11.86
N ILE A 217 -42.08 -25.55 -11.06
CA ILE A 217 -41.19 -24.38 -11.17
C ILE A 217 -39.74 -24.80 -11.03
N GLY A 218 -39.39 -25.56 -9.99
CA GLY A 218 -38.01 -25.96 -9.75
C GLY A 218 -37.46 -26.90 -10.83
N LYS A 219 -38.27 -27.82 -11.35
CA LYS A 219 -37.88 -28.65 -12.50
C LYS A 219 -37.58 -27.81 -13.73
N LYS A 220 -38.39 -26.80 -14.00
CA LYS A 220 -38.19 -25.89 -15.12
C LYS A 220 -36.92 -25.03 -14.95
N LEU A 221 -36.63 -24.58 -13.72
CA LEU A 221 -35.41 -23.85 -13.42
C LEU A 221 -34.16 -24.73 -13.63
N ASN A 222 -34.21 -25.97 -13.23
CA ASN A 222 -33.08 -26.92 -13.46
C ASN A 222 -32.92 -27.21 -14.95
N GLU A 223 -34.02 -27.37 -15.71
CA GLU A 223 -33.97 -27.49 -17.16
C GLU A 223 -33.33 -26.26 -17.83
N ILE A 224 -33.69 -25.07 -17.39
CA ILE A 224 -33.09 -23.83 -17.87
C ILE A 224 -31.59 -23.79 -17.53
N ALA A 225 -31.21 -24.18 -16.29
CA ALA A 225 -29.82 -24.20 -15.85
C ALA A 225 -28.94 -25.09 -16.73
N ASP A 226 -29.47 -26.23 -17.16
CA ASP A 226 -28.74 -27.21 -17.97
C ASP A 226 -28.63 -26.84 -19.44
N ASN A 227 -29.67 -26.19 -19.98
CA ASN A 227 -29.81 -25.97 -21.42
C ASN A 227 -29.48 -24.57 -21.90
N VAL A 228 -29.62 -23.54 -21.04
CA VAL A 228 -29.43 -22.14 -21.45
C VAL A 228 -27.97 -21.82 -21.76
N ARG A 229 -27.76 -21.08 -22.84
CA ARG A 229 -26.45 -20.62 -23.29
C ARG A 229 -26.54 -19.15 -23.64
N THR A 230 -26.29 -18.29 -22.65
CA THR A 230 -26.41 -16.82 -22.81
C THR A 230 -25.07 -16.15 -23.16
N HIS A 231 -23.96 -16.88 -23.20
CA HIS A 231 -22.64 -16.36 -23.46
C HIS A 231 -22.26 -15.13 -22.61
N GLY A 232 -22.63 -15.14 -21.33
CA GLY A 232 -22.36 -14.06 -20.40
C GLY A 232 -23.35 -12.90 -20.40
N LEU A 233 -24.36 -12.92 -21.26
CA LEU A 233 -25.46 -11.97 -21.22
C LEU A 233 -26.55 -12.45 -20.24
N SER A 234 -27.36 -11.50 -19.74
CA SER A 234 -28.50 -11.84 -18.88
C SER A 234 -29.78 -11.89 -19.70
N GLU A 235 -30.51 -12.99 -19.62
CA GLU A 235 -31.76 -13.20 -20.34
C GLU A 235 -32.94 -13.30 -19.37
N PRO A 236 -34.11 -12.67 -19.66
CA PRO A 236 -35.28 -12.78 -18.83
C PRO A 236 -35.90 -14.19 -18.97
N ILE A 237 -36.36 -14.75 -17.84
CA ILE A 237 -36.99 -16.08 -17.76
C ILE A 237 -38.34 -16.07 -17.07
N GLY A 238 -38.78 -14.91 -16.56
CA GLY A 238 -40.06 -14.80 -15.87
C GLY A 238 -40.08 -13.62 -14.87
N SER A 239 -40.96 -13.71 -13.88
CA SER A 239 -41.15 -12.67 -12.88
C SER A 239 -41.51 -13.20 -11.50
N LEU A 240 -41.21 -12.40 -10.46
CA LEU A 240 -41.58 -12.63 -9.06
C LEU A 240 -41.94 -11.27 -8.42
N TYR A 241 -43.17 -11.10 -7.92
CA TYR A 241 -43.67 -9.84 -7.36
C TYR A 241 -43.44 -8.61 -8.27
N GLY A 242 -43.48 -8.80 -9.59
CA GLY A 242 -43.23 -7.74 -10.59
C GLY A 242 -41.75 -7.47 -10.85
N PHE A 243 -40.83 -8.10 -10.15
CA PHE A 243 -39.41 -8.10 -10.48
C PHE A 243 -39.08 -9.12 -11.57
N THR A 244 -38.16 -8.78 -12.46
CA THR A 244 -37.77 -9.65 -13.57
C THR A 244 -36.77 -10.74 -13.07
N LEU A 245 -37.07 -11.97 -13.38
CA LEU A 245 -36.14 -13.08 -13.16
C LEU A 245 -35.19 -13.20 -14.37
N LEU A 246 -33.89 -13.31 -14.08
CA LEU A 246 -32.85 -13.38 -15.09
C LEU A 246 -32.01 -14.64 -14.90
N VAL A 247 -31.52 -15.19 -16.00
CA VAL A 247 -30.47 -16.21 -16.02
C VAL A 247 -29.27 -15.70 -16.82
N LYS A 248 -28.08 -16.03 -16.36
CA LYS A 248 -26.80 -15.80 -17.03
C LYS A 248 -26.00 -17.07 -17.04
N SER A 249 -25.51 -17.52 -18.18
CA SER A 249 -24.63 -18.68 -18.28
C SER A 249 -23.25 -18.28 -18.79
N GLU A 250 -22.21 -18.84 -18.19
CA GLU A 250 -20.83 -18.68 -18.58
C GLU A 250 -20.22 -20.07 -18.82
N THR A 251 -19.48 -20.22 -19.90
CA THR A 251 -18.75 -21.45 -20.20
C THR A 251 -17.29 -21.27 -19.77
N THR A 252 -16.81 -22.14 -18.91
CA THR A 252 -15.41 -22.19 -18.49
C THR A 252 -14.83 -23.56 -18.88
N ILE A 253 -13.54 -23.60 -19.21
CA ILE A 253 -12.85 -24.87 -19.48
C ILE A 253 -12.27 -25.37 -18.15
N LYS A 254 -12.68 -26.56 -17.72
CA LYS A 254 -12.12 -27.20 -16.56
C LYS A 254 -11.70 -28.64 -16.93
N ASP A 255 -10.45 -28.98 -16.69
CA ASP A 255 -9.87 -30.30 -17.00
C ASP A 255 -10.05 -30.72 -18.48
N GLY A 256 -10.07 -29.75 -19.41
CA GLY A 256 -10.23 -29.98 -20.84
C GLY A 256 -11.69 -30.15 -21.31
N PHE A 257 -12.67 -29.99 -20.41
CA PHE A 257 -14.10 -30.06 -20.70
C PHE A 257 -14.76 -28.71 -20.54
N ASP A 258 -15.74 -28.42 -21.39
CA ASP A 258 -16.58 -27.23 -21.27
C ASP A 258 -17.52 -27.39 -20.06
N LEU A 259 -17.31 -26.58 -19.03
CA LEU A 259 -18.20 -26.49 -17.90
C LEU A 259 -19.08 -25.27 -18.04
N VAL A 260 -20.38 -25.48 -18.22
CA VAL A 260 -21.36 -24.40 -18.23
C VAL A 260 -21.86 -24.15 -16.82
N GLN A 261 -21.78 -22.91 -16.37
CA GLN A 261 -22.30 -22.48 -15.07
C GLN A 261 -23.40 -21.46 -15.29
N SER A 262 -24.62 -21.81 -14.88
CA SER A 262 -25.78 -20.92 -14.95
C SER A 262 -26.03 -20.30 -13.59
N ARG A 263 -26.26 -18.96 -13.58
CA ARG A 263 -26.58 -18.18 -12.39
C ARG A 263 -27.88 -17.44 -12.59
N PHE A 264 -28.68 -17.36 -11.53
CA PHE A 264 -29.99 -16.76 -11.53
C PHE A 264 -30.04 -15.53 -10.65
N PHE A 265 -30.74 -14.50 -11.12
CA PHE A 265 -30.84 -13.20 -10.46
C PHE A 265 -32.26 -12.69 -10.49
N ILE A 266 -32.59 -11.82 -9.55
CA ILE A 266 -33.80 -11.00 -9.59
C ILE A 266 -33.33 -9.57 -9.88
N LYS A 267 -33.85 -8.98 -10.95
CA LYS A 267 -33.61 -7.57 -11.27
C LYS A 267 -34.67 -6.71 -10.60
N GLY A 268 -34.25 -5.85 -9.68
CA GLY A 268 -35.08 -4.85 -9.04
C GLY A 268 -35.43 -3.70 -9.98
N GLU A 269 -36.39 -2.84 -9.58
CA GLU A 269 -36.72 -1.60 -10.30
C GLU A 269 -35.58 -0.58 -10.28
N GLY A 270 -34.77 -0.63 -9.19
CA GLY A 270 -33.53 0.13 -9.08
C GLY A 270 -32.38 -0.43 -9.92
N GLU A 271 -32.62 -1.42 -10.77
CA GLU A 271 -31.65 -2.10 -11.61
C GLU A 271 -30.55 -2.85 -10.84
N ILE A 272 -30.80 -3.18 -9.58
CA ILE A 272 -29.93 -4.02 -8.76
C ILE A 272 -30.25 -5.49 -9.04
N LEU A 273 -29.20 -6.32 -9.12
CA LEU A 273 -29.31 -7.76 -9.30
C LEU A 273 -29.16 -8.47 -7.94
N TYR A 274 -30.27 -9.02 -7.45
CA TYR A 274 -30.29 -9.80 -6.21
C TYR A 274 -30.11 -11.27 -6.50
N ASN A 275 -29.40 -11.96 -5.65
CA ASN A 275 -29.22 -13.40 -5.77
C ASN A 275 -29.10 -14.06 -4.39
N TYR A 276 -29.31 -15.37 -4.36
CA TYR A 276 -29.03 -16.22 -3.23
C TYR A 276 -27.99 -17.27 -3.65
N ASN A 277 -27.10 -17.66 -2.76
CA ASN A 277 -26.05 -18.64 -3.03
C ASN A 277 -25.28 -18.33 -4.33
N HIS A 278 -24.82 -17.07 -4.48
CA HIS A 278 -24.11 -16.58 -5.68
C HIS A 278 -24.86 -16.78 -7.02
N GLY A 279 -26.18 -17.00 -6.96
CA GLY A 279 -27.02 -17.23 -8.12
C GLY A 279 -27.14 -18.70 -8.57
N TYR A 280 -26.50 -19.63 -7.87
CA TYR A 280 -26.62 -21.06 -8.19
C TYR A 280 -27.95 -21.62 -7.71
N MET A 281 -28.62 -22.42 -8.57
CA MET A 281 -29.83 -23.12 -8.22
C MET A 281 -29.52 -24.44 -7.46
N ALA A 282 -30.42 -24.80 -6.54
CA ALA A 282 -30.35 -26.09 -5.87
C ALA A 282 -30.83 -27.21 -6.82
N SER A 283 -30.24 -28.37 -6.70
CA SER A 283 -30.67 -29.55 -7.46
C SER A 283 -32.08 -30.04 -7.05
N ASP A 284 -32.46 -29.83 -5.78
CA ASP A 284 -33.82 -30.11 -5.32
C ASP A 284 -34.81 -29.08 -5.86
N PRO A 285 -35.88 -29.47 -6.60
CA PRO A 285 -36.79 -28.55 -7.24
C PRO A 285 -37.51 -27.58 -6.28
N LYS A 286 -37.91 -28.04 -5.09
CA LYS A 286 -38.58 -27.18 -4.12
C LYS A 286 -37.66 -26.10 -3.59
N THR A 287 -36.41 -26.47 -3.32
CA THR A 287 -35.36 -25.52 -2.86
C THR A 287 -34.97 -24.56 -3.98
N ALA A 288 -34.89 -25.02 -5.23
CA ALA A 288 -34.60 -24.16 -6.38
C ALA A 288 -35.65 -23.03 -6.52
N ALA A 289 -36.94 -23.38 -6.46
CA ALA A 289 -38.01 -22.38 -6.50
C ALA A 289 -37.95 -21.38 -5.32
N LYS A 290 -37.54 -21.84 -4.12
CA LYS A 290 -37.41 -21.00 -2.93
C LYS A 290 -36.21 -20.04 -3.00
N ASN A 291 -35.18 -20.38 -3.75
CA ASN A 291 -33.97 -19.53 -3.84
C ASN A 291 -34.26 -18.10 -4.28
N PHE A 292 -35.27 -17.86 -5.11
CA PHE A 292 -35.68 -16.51 -5.45
C PHE A 292 -36.30 -15.75 -4.27
N LEU A 293 -37.10 -16.39 -3.40
CA LEU A 293 -37.55 -15.73 -2.16
C LEU A 293 -36.38 -15.42 -1.23
N ASN A 294 -35.46 -16.34 -1.10
CA ASN A 294 -34.24 -16.14 -0.30
C ASN A 294 -33.37 -15.01 -0.87
N ALA A 295 -33.35 -14.80 -2.18
CA ALA A 295 -32.67 -13.68 -2.81
C ALA A 295 -33.29 -12.32 -2.43
N LEU A 296 -34.61 -12.24 -2.34
CA LEU A 296 -35.30 -11.03 -1.89
C LEU A 296 -35.00 -10.69 -0.43
N ASP A 297 -34.75 -11.69 0.42
CA ASP A 297 -34.37 -11.51 1.82
C ASP A 297 -32.97 -10.88 1.98
N THR A 298 -32.17 -10.84 0.94
CA THR A 298 -30.87 -10.17 0.95
C THR A 298 -30.97 -8.66 0.83
N MET A 299 -32.10 -8.12 0.33
CA MET A 299 -32.29 -6.69 0.11
C MET A 299 -32.07 -5.83 1.37
N PRO A 300 -32.72 -6.09 2.52
CA PRO A 300 -32.53 -5.30 3.73
C PRO A 300 -31.10 -5.36 4.26
N SER A 301 -30.46 -6.53 4.24
CA SER A 301 -29.09 -6.70 4.72
C SER A 301 -28.10 -5.98 3.82
N LEU A 302 -28.33 -5.94 2.52
CA LEU A 302 -27.51 -5.20 1.58
C LEU A 302 -27.65 -3.68 1.77
N LEU A 303 -28.86 -3.20 2.05
CA LEU A 303 -29.12 -1.80 2.37
C LEU A 303 -28.37 -1.36 3.63
N GLU A 304 -28.47 -2.14 4.70
CA GLU A 304 -27.76 -1.85 5.94
C GLU A 304 -26.24 -1.89 5.78
N LYS A 305 -25.73 -2.81 4.96
CA LYS A 305 -24.30 -2.86 4.63
C LYS A 305 -23.82 -1.53 4.02
N TYR A 306 -24.48 -1.02 2.99
CA TYR A 306 -24.02 0.23 2.34
C TYR A 306 -24.20 1.45 3.23
N LYS A 307 -25.19 1.50 4.11
CA LYS A 307 -25.32 2.54 5.14
C LYS A 307 -24.14 2.51 6.11
N THR A 308 -23.83 1.33 6.65
CA THR A 308 -22.70 1.13 7.56
C THR A 308 -21.34 1.42 6.90
N ASP A 309 -21.19 1.06 5.63
CA ASP A 309 -19.97 1.36 4.88
C ASP A 309 -19.79 2.87 4.68
N ASN A 310 -20.87 3.64 4.47
CA ASN A 310 -20.80 5.10 4.43
C ASN A 310 -20.45 5.75 5.78
N GLU A 311 -20.89 5.17 6.89
CA GLU A 311 -20.55 5.66 8.23
C GLU A 311 -19.06 5.46 8.58
N LYS A 312 -18.40 4.51 7.92
CA LYS A 312 -16.98 4.19 8.16
C LYS A 312 -16.02 4.98 7.26
N LEU A 313 -16.52 5.56 6.18
CA LEU A 313 -15.75 6.38 5.23
C LEU A 313 -15.58 7.81 5.73
#